data_9af65c3dbb1de24bdab863f4622023a4
#
_entry.id   9af65c3dbb1de24bdab863f4622023a4
#
_cell.length_a   1.000
_cell.length_b   1.000
_cell.length_c   1.000
_cell.angle_alpha   90.00
_cell.angle_beta   90.00
_cell.angle_gamma   90.00
#
_symmetry.space_group_name_H-M   'P 1'
#
loop_
_entity.id
_entity.type
_entity.pdbx_description
1 polymer ?
#
loop_
_entity_poly.entity_id
_entity_poly.type
_entity_poly.pdbx_seq_one_letter_code
_entity_poly.pdbx_strand_id
1 'polypeptide(L)'
;VDAGNTLAMKQINQINPSMKQIKNNLDMCIQHVSTVVQSCFLKIDGSIPSNKFLDDYINFINPFSNSLKGIHIYSLARPSYQKSEVDIQRLDLEELSYIQQYINNQIDCLIDIFP
;
A
#
# COMPACT_ATOMS: atom_id res chain seq x y z
N VAL A 1 -1.19 -3.57 3.95
CA VAL A 1 -1.51 -3.86 2.53
C VAL A 1 -0.60 -3.01 1.65
N ASP A 2 0.32 -3.64 0.94
CA ASP A 2 1.36 -2.93 0.18
C ASP A 2 1.07 -2.87 -1.32
N ALA A 3 0.06 -3.60 -1.77
CA ALA A 3 -0.39 -3.57 -3.16
C ALA A 3 -1.79 -4.16 -3.28
N GLY A 4 -2.42 -3.97 -4.43
CA GLY A 4 -3.78 -4.39 -4.68
C GLY A 4 -3.93 -5.72 -5.42
N ASN A 5 -2.82 -6.40 -5.74
CA ASN A 5 -2.88 -7.69 -6.42
C ASN A 5 -1.71 -8.58 -5.99
N THR A 6 -1.85 -9.89 -6.20
CA THR A 6 -0.88 -10.90 -5.74
C THR A 6 0.50 -10.73 -6.39
N LEU A 7 0.55 -10.40 -7.67
CA LEU A 7 1.82 -10.24 -8.37
C LEU A 7 2.62 -9.07 -7.81
N ALA A 8 1.96 -7.94 -7.58
CA ALA A 8 2.61 -6.76 -7.03
C ALA A 8 3.05 -6.99 -5.58
N MET A 9 2.25 -7.69 -4.77
CA MET A 9 2.61 -8.06 -3.40
C MET A 9 3.84 -8.95 -3.37
N LYS A 10 3.91 -9.93 -4.25
CA LYS A 10 5.06 -10.82 -4.37
C LYS A 10 6.32 -10.06 -4.76
N GLN A 11 6.21 -9.12 -5.70
CA GLN A 11 7.33 -8.31 -6.17
C GLN A 11 7.90 -7.45 -5.03
N ILE A 12 7.05 -6.86 -4.22
CA ILE A 12 7.45 -5.96 -3.12
C ILE A 12 7.97 -6.75 -1.92
N ASN A 13 7.24 -7.76 -1.48
CA ASN A 13 7.50 -8.47 -0.24
C ASN A 13 8.28 -9.77 -0.44
N GLN A 14 8.47 -10.21 -1.67
CA GLN A 14 9.13 -11.48 -2.02
C GLN A 14 8.43 -12.70 -1.39
N ILE A 15 7.13 -12.56 -1.11
CA ILE A 15 6.25 -13.63 -0.65
C ILE A 15 5.09 -13.75 -1.63
N ASN A 16 4.35 -14.83 -1.54
CA ASN A 16 3.23 -15.10 -2.44
C ASN A 16 1.91 -15.15 -1.65
N PRO A 17 1.43 -14.01 -1.15
CA PRO A 17 0.21 -13.99 -0.35
C PRO A 17 -1.02 -14.20 -1.22
N SER A 18 -2.06 -14.79 -0.62
CA SER A 18 -3.38 -14.85 -1.23
C SER A 18 -4.12 -13.53 -0.97
N MET A 19 -4.51 -12.82 -2.01
CA MET A 19 -5.31 -11.59 -1.87
C MET A 19 -6.66 -11.89 -1.22
N LYS A 20 -7.22 -13.07 -1.47
CA LYS A 20 -8.46 -13.51 -0.82
C LYS A 20 -8.28 -13.63 0.69
N GLN A 21 -7.16 -14.19 1.13
CA GLN A 21 -6.86 -14.33 2.56
C GLN A 21 -6.67 -12.98 3.22
N ILE A 22 -5.95 -12.06 2.57
CA ILE A 22 -5.75 -10.70 3.07
C ILE A 22 -7.10 -9.99 3.20
N LYS A 23 -7.95 -10.11 2.18
CA LYS A 23 -9.29 -9.52 2.19
C LYS A 23 -10.14 -10.09 3.32
N ASN A 24 -10.12 -11.40 3.54
CA ASN A 24 -10.88 -12.05 4.61
C ASN A 24 -10.37 -11.61 5.99
N ASN A 25 -9.06 -11.50 6.18
CA ASN A 25 -8.48 -11.04 7.44
C ASN A 25 -8.85 -9.60 7.72
N LEU A 26 -8.80 -8.73 6.72
CA LEU A 26 -9.17 -7.33 6.85
C LEU A 26 -10.66 -7.20 7.22
N ASP A 27 -11.52 -7.95 6.55
CA ASP A 27 -12.96 -7.97 6.81
C ASP A 27 -13.25 -8.38 8.26
N MET A 28 -12.57 -9.41 8.74
CA MET A 28 -12.70 -9.88 10.11
C MET A 28 -12.25 -8.81 11.12
N CYS A 29 -11.13 -8.16 10.87
CA CYS A 29 -10.62 -7.09 11.73
C CYS A 29 -11.61 -5.92 11.82
N ILE A 30 -12.18 -5.50 10.68
CA ILE A 30 -13.14 -4.40 10.62
C ILE A 30 -14.39 -4.70 11.44
N GLN A 31 -14.85 -5.96 11.43
CA GLN A 31 -16.06 -6.36 12.17
C GLN A 31 -15.88 -6.33 13.69
N HIS A 32 -14.65 -6.47 14.18
CA HIS A 32 -14.40 -6.66 15.61
C HIS A 32 -13.65 -5.51 16.28
N VAL A 33 -12.86 -4.73 15.53
CA VAL A 33 -12.06 -3.63 16.10
C VAL A 33 -11.99 -2.46 15.13
N SER A 34 -11.70 -1.27 15.69
CA SER A 34 -11.34 -0.11 14.86
C SER A 34 -10.03 -0.40 14.13
N THR A 35 -10.05 -0.38 12.81
CA THR A 35 -8.95 -0.84 11.99
C THR A 35 -8.31 0.30 11.20
N VAL A 36 -6.98 0.38 11.28
CA VAL A 36 -6.15 1.23 10.44
C VAL A 36 -5.33 0.32 9.53
N VAL A 37 -5.32 0.62 8.24
CA VAL A 37 -4.48 -0.08 7.29
C VAL A 37 -3.13 0.63 7.20
N GLN A 38 -2.05 -0.13 7.36
CA GLN A 38 -0.70 0.37 7.12
C GLN A 38 -0.21 -0.13 5.78
N SER A 39 0.28 0.79 4.96
CA SER A 39 0.73 0.47 3.61
C SER A 39 2.10 1.10 3.35
N CYS A 40 2.99 0.29 2.79
CA CYS A 40 4.34 0.73 2.42
C CYS A 40 4.42 0.87 0.90
N PHE A 41 4.77 2.06 0.44
CA PHE A 41 5.02 2.30 -0.97
C PHE A 41 6.50 2.60 -1.18
N LEU A 42 7.04 2.11 -2.28
CA LEU A 42 8.47 2.17 -2.56
C LEU A 42 8.72 2.72 -3.97
N LYS A 43 9.90 3.31 -4.13
CA LYS A 43 10.42 3.68 -5.45
C LYS A 43 11.14 2.46 -6.03
N ILE A 44 10.71 1.99 -7.18
CA ILE A 44 11.26 0.81 -7.83
C ILE A 44 11.91 1.23 -9.14
N ASP A 45 13.21 0.92 -9.30
CA ASP A 45 14.00 1.30 -10.46
C ASP A 45 13.91 2.79 -10.79
N GLY A 46 13.92 3.62 -9.74
CA GLY A 46 13.85 5.08 -9.86
C GLY A 46 12.47 5.63 -10.14
N SER A 47 11.43 4.80 -10.15
CA SER A 47 10.05 5.21 -10.44
C SER A 47 9.15 5.06 -9.23
N ILE A 48 8.29 6.07 -9.01
CA ILE A 48 7.22 5.96 -8.03
C ILE A 48 6.17 4.97 -8.52
N PRO A 49 5.27 4.47 -7.63
CA PRO A 49 4.21 3.57 -8.06
C PRO A 49 3.42 4.16 -9.24
N SER A 50 3.16 3.32 -10.24
CA SER A 50 2.40 3.75 -11.41
C SER A 50 0.93 4.01 -11.06
N ASN A 51 0.21 4.73 -11.92
CA ASN A 51 -1.21 4.95 -11.73
C ASN A 51 -1.97 3.62 -11.70
N LYS A 52 -1.57 2.66 -12.53
CA LYS A 52 -2.17 1.32 -12.52
C LYS A 52 -1.97 0.63 -11.16
N PHE A 53 -0.77 0.72 -10.60
CA PHE A 53 -0.46 0.17 -9.29
C PHE A 53 -1.35 0.78 -8.21
N LEU A 54 -1.49 2.10 -8.23
CA LEU A 54 -2.33 2.84 -7.27
C LEU A 54 -3.81 2.54 -7.48
N ASP A 55 -4.26 2.41 -8.72
CA ASP A 55 -5.65 2.05 -9.02
C ASP A 55 -5.99 0.65 -8.51
N ASP A 56 -5.10 -0.31 -8.68
CA ASP A 56 -5.28 -1.66 -8.13
C ASP A 56 -5.38 -1.63 -6.60
N TYR A 57 -4.53 -0.84 -5.96
CA TYR A 57 -4.58 -0.63 -4.51
C TYR A 57 -5.92 -0.02 -4.08
N ILE A 58 -6.34 1.03 -4.77
CA ILE A 58 -7.61 1.72 -4.49
C ILE A 58 -8.78 0.78 -4.65
N ASN A 59 -8.81 0.00 -5.72
CA ASN A 59 -9.88 -0.97 -5.98
C ASN A 59 -9.95 -2.05 -4.91
N PHE A 60 -8.81 -2.43 -4.34
CA PHE A 60 -8.77 -3.40 -3.25
C PHE A 60 -9.30 -2.80 -1.94
N ILE A 61 -8.92 -1.56 -1.62
CA ILE A 61 -9.24 -0.90 -0.34
C ILE A 61 -10.64 -0.29 -0.35
N ASN A 62 -11.12 0.17 -1.50
CA ASN A 62 -12.36 0.94 -1.60
C ASN A 62 -13.58 0.28 -0.92
N PRO A 63 -13.81 -1.04 -1.04
CA PRO A 63 -14.93 -1.69 -0.34
C PRO A 63 -14.87 -1.56 1.18
N PHE A 64 -13.70 -1.33 1.74
CA PHE A 64 -13.49 -1.23 3.19
C PHE A 64 -13.38 0.23 3.68
N SER A 65 -13.28 1.20 2.78
CA SER A 65 -12.91 2.58 3.11
C SER A 65 -13.83 3.23 4.16
N ASN A 66 -15.12 2.97 4.10
CA ASN A 66 -16.08 3.53 5.06
C ASN A 66 -16.01 2.88 6.43
N SER A 67 -15.40 1.70 6.52
CA SER A 67 -15.27 0.95 7.77
C SER A 67 -13.88 1.07 8.39
N LEU A 68 -12.94 1.69 7.69
CA LEU A 68 -11.58 1.91 8.20
C LEU A 68 -11.53 3.20 9.02
N LYS A 69 -10.78 3.17 10.11
CA LYS A 69 -10.46 4.35 10.89
C LYS A 69 -9.51 5.27 10.11
N GLY A 70 -8.63 4.70 9.31
CA GLY A 70 -7.70 5.46 8.48
C GLY A 70 -6.72 4.56 7.75
N ILE A 71 -5.89 5.22 6.94
CA ILE A 71 -4.79 4.57 6.21
C ILE A 71 -3.51 5.30 6.57
N HIS A 72 -2.49 4.55 7.00
CA HIS A 72 -1.16 5.07 7.25
C HIS A 72 -0.23 4.64 6.12
N ILE A 73 0.35 5.60 5.44
CA ILE A 73 1.27 5.36 4.32
C ILE A 73 2.68 5.72 4.77
N TYR A 74 3.61 4.80 4.58
CA TYR A 74 5.01 5.00 4.89
C TYR A 74 5.88 4.41 3.80
N SER A 75 7.18 4.68 3.84
CA SER A 75 8.14 4.15 2.88
C SER A 75 9.44 3.84 3.58
N LEU A 76 9.95 2.62 3.36
CA LEU A 76 11.21 2.16 3.92
C LEU A 76 12.09 1.60 2.81
N ALA A 77 13.36 2.02 2.80
CA ALA A 77 14.34 1.42 1.91
C ALA A 77 14.64 0.00 2.40
N ARG A 78 14.71 -0.95 1.47
CA ARG A 78 15.09 -2.32 1.81
C ARG A 78 16.59 -2.41 2.01
N PRO A 79 17.07 -3.30 2.91
CA PRO A 79 18.49 -3.51 3.08
C PRO A 79 19.17 -3.98 1.78
N SER A 80 20.36 -3.44 1.52
CA SER A 80 21.10 -3.69 0.29
C SER A 80 21.59 -5.13 0.13
N TYR A 81 21.61 -5.91 1.20
CA TYR A 81 22.02 -7.31 1.13
C TYR A 81 20.94 -8.24 0.57
N GLN A 82 19.71 -7.76 0.41
CA GLN A 82 18.70 -8.51 -0.30
C GLN A 82 19.03 -8.49 -1.78
N LYS A 83 19.35 -9.66 -2.32
CA LYS A 83 19.63 -9.81 -3.75
C LYS A 83 18.32 -9.69 -4.52
N SER A 84 17.97 -8.47 -4.87
CA SER A 84 16.88 -8.17 -5.76
C SER A 84 17.47 -7.63 -7.06
N GLU A 85 16.96 -8.07 -8.19
CA GLU A 85 17.31 -7.49 -9.49
C GLU A 85 16.71 -6.09 -9.64
N VAL A 86 15.91 -5.68 -8.67
CA VAL A 86 15.15 -4.42 -8.69
C VAL A 86 15.80 -3.47 -7.69
N ASP A 87 16.07 -2.23 -8.12
CA ASP A 87 16.53 -1.16 -7.25
C ASP A 87 15.35 -0.62 -6.44
N ILE A 88 15.35 -0.85 -5.13
CA ILE A 88 14.28 -0.44 -4.23
C ILE A 88 14.77 0.72 -3.37
N GLN A 89 14.09 1.85 -3.47
CA GLN A 89 14.43 3.07 -2.75
C GLN A 89 13.24 3.60 -1.97
N ARG A 90 13.54 4.44 -0.99
CA ARG A 90 12.55 5.14 -0.19
C ARG A 90 11.93 6.30 -0.99
N LEU A 91 10.62 6.50 -0.83
CA LEU A 91 9.94 7.68 -1.34
C LEU A 91 10.18 8.88 -0.40
N ASP A 92 10.28 10.07 -0.96
CA ASP A 92 10.38 11.30 -0.18
C ASP A 92 8.98 11.83 0.19
N LEU A 93 8.96 12.92 0.97
CA LEU A 93 7.71 13.52 1.43
C LEU A 93 6.82 13.99 0.26
N GLU A 94 7.43 14.57 -0.77
CA GLU A 94 6.71 15.06 -1.94
C GLU A 94 6.04 13.91 -2.70
N GLU A 95 6.76 12.81 -2.88
CA GLU A 95 6.28 11.62 -3.55
C GLU A 95 5.15 10.96 -2.75
N LEU A 96 5.31 10.86 -1.43
CA LEU A 96 4.26 10.35 -0.55
C LEU A 96 3.02 11.24 -0.56
N SER A 97 3.19 12.55 -0.58
CA SER A 97 2.08 13.50 -0.66
C SER A 97 1.29 13.36 -1.97
N TYR A 98 1.98 13.11 -3.07
CA TYR A 98 1.34 12.83 -4.35
C TYR A 98 0.47 11.59 -4.27
N ILE A 99 0.99 10.51 -3.68
CA ILE A 99 0.25 9.26 -3.51
C ILE A 99 -0.96 9.47 -2.61
N GLN A 100 -0.78 10.18 -1.50
CA GLN A 100 -1.87 10.52 -0.59
C GLN A 100 -3.01 11.23 -1.31
N GLN A 101 -2.70 12.24 -2.09
CA GLN A 101 -3.71 12.99 -2.84
C GLN A 101 -4.38 12.14 -3.91
N TYR A 102 -3.60 11.31 -4.61
CA TYR A 102 -4.14 10.44 -5.64
C TYR A 102 -5.19 9.48 -5.06
N ILE A 103 -4.86 8.87 -3.92
CA ILE A 103 -5.78 7.95 -3.24
C ILE A 103 -6.97 8.71 -2.66
N ASN A 104 -6.72 9.86 -2.03
CA ASN A 104 -7.77 10.64 -1.35
C ASN A 104 -8.80 11.22 -2.32
N ASN A 105 -8.43 11.44 -3.58
CA ASN A 105 -9.37 11.86 -4.62
C ASN A 105 -10.36 10.76 -4.99
N GLN A 106 -10.07 9.51 -4.67
CA GLN A 106 -10.85 8.35 -5.07
C GLN A 106 -11.56 7.69 -3.89
N ILE A 107 -11.03 7.84 -2.68
CA ILE A 107 -11.53 7.21 -1.47
C ILE A 107 -11.72 8.28 -0.40
N ASP A 108 -12.89 8.29 0.22
CA ASP A 108 -13.19 9.18 1.35
C ASP A 108 -12.75 8.48 2.66
N CYS A 109 -11.48 8.60 2.98
CA CYS A 109 -10.88 7.99 4.17
C CYS A 109 -9.73 8.88 4.64
N LEU A 110 -9.52 8.95 5.96
CA LEU A 110 -8.38 9.69 6.51
C LEU A 110 -7.08 8.98 6.15
N ILE A 111 -6.16 9.71 5.52
CA ILE A 111 -4.88 9.19 5.09
C ILE A 111 -3.75 10.02 5.69
N ASP A 112 -2.90 9.38 6.49
CA ASP A 112 -1.71 9.99 7.08
C ASP A 112 -0.46 9.43 6.41
N ILE A 113 0.53 10.28 6.18
CA ILE A 113 1.81 9.89 5.60
C ILE A 113 2.92 10.03 6.63
N PHE A 114 3.88 9.10 6.58
CA PHE A 114 5.02 9.03 7.49
C PHE A 114 6.29 8.92 6.64
N PRO A 115 6.92 10.05 6.31
CA PRO A 115 8.14 10.04 5.49
C PRO A 115 9.35 9.44 6.20
#